data_9fdddea424b88ded1dd56c7e87a1a70a
#
_entry.id   9fdddea424b88ded1dd56c7e87a1a70a
#
_cell.length_a   1.000
_cell.length_b   1.000
_cell.length_c   1.000
_cell.angle_alpha   90.00
_cell.angle_beta   90.00
_cell.angle_gamma   90.00
#
_symmetry.space_group_name_H-M   'P 1'
#
loop_
_entity.id
_entity.type
_entity.pdbx_description
1 polymer ?
#
loop_
_entity_poly.entity_id
_entity_poly.type
_entity_poly.pdbx_seq_one_letter_code
_entity_poly.pdbx_strand_id
1 'polypeptide(L)'
;MLPINRNELKEMNQSHQDFVLINVLEQEQFNKEHIRTSINIPVGDDDFVGKVKEVAGTKDRNVVVYCASFDCDASTKAAKKLEDAGFKCVFDYEGGTKDWMEAKQDS
;
A
#
# COMPACT_ATOMS: atom_id res chain seq x y z
N MET A 1 6.98 4.66 9.84
CA MET A 1 6.79 3.78 8.66
C MET A 1 8.10 3.15 8.24
N LEU A 2 8.03 1.97 7.65
CA LEU A 2 9.20 1.26 7.16
C LEU A 2 9.07 1.11 5.64
N PRO A 3 10.07 1.55 4.87
CA PRO A 3 10.08 1.27 3.44
C PRO A 3 10.35 -0.22 3.21
N ILE A 4 9.66 -0.80 2.25
CA ILE A 4 9.89 -2.19 1.86
C ILE A 4 10.12 -2.26 0.36
N ASN A 5 10.87 -3.30 -0.06
CA ASN A 5 11.15 -3.53 -1.46
C ASN A 5 10.24 -4.65 -2.02
N ARG A 6 10.38 -4.90 -3.32
CA ARG A 6 9.58 -5.90 -4.02
C ARG A 6 9.74 -7.30 -3.41
N ASN A 7 10.96 -7.69 -3.08
CA ASN A 7 11.22 -9.01 -2.51
C ASN A 7 10.55 -9.18 -1.15
N GLU A 8 10.59 -8.13 -0.33
CA GLU A 8 9.95 -8.14 0.98
C GLU A 8 8.43 -8.28 0.85
N LEU A 9 7.83 -7.56 -0.09
CA LEU A 9 6.38 -7.67 -0.31
C LEU A 9 6.00 -9.05 -0.84
N LYS A 10 6.80 -9.60 -1.77
CA LYS A 10 6.60 -10.97 -2.27
C LYS A 10 6.65 -11.98 -1.14
N GLU A 11 7.61 -11.83 -0.24
CA GLU A 11 7.77 -12.72 0.90
C GLU A 11 6.56 -12.65 1.84
N MET A 12 6.05 -11.45 2.09
CA MET A 12 4.83 -11.28 2.89
C MET A 12 3.65 -12.02 2.27
N ASN A 13 3.48 -11.92 0.95
CA ASN A 13 2.42 -12.63 0.24
C ASN A 13 2.60 -14.15 0.29
N GLN A 14 3.81 -14.63 0.08
CA GLN A 14 4.10 -16.06 0.02
C GLN A 14 3.99 -16.74 1.38
N SER A 15 4.37 -16.03 2.44
CA SER A 15 4.29 -16.58 3.80
C SER A 15 2.92 -16.43 4.43
N HIS A 16 1.96 -15.89 3.68
CA HIS A 16 0.58 -15.65 4.14
C HIS A 16 0.52 -14.83 5.42
N GLN A 17 1.42 -13.85 5.55
CA GLN A 17 1.38 -12.92 6.67
C GLN A 17 0.09 -12.13 6.67
N ASP A 18 -0.41 -11.82 7.85
CA ASP A 18 -1.65 -11.07 8.00
C ASP A 18 -1.38 -9.58 7.79
N PHE A 19 -1.71 -9.10 6.59
CA PHE A 19 -1.57 -7.68 6.26
C PHE A 19 -2.62 -7.25 5.24
N VAL A 20 -2.86 -5.95 5.16
CA VAL A 20 -3.67 -5.36 4.10
C VAL A 20 -2.79 -4.54 3.18
N LEU A 21 -3.03 -4.64 1.89
CA LEU A 21 -2.28 -3.92 0.86
C LEU A 21 -3.19 -2.87 0.25
N ILE A 22 -2.81 -1.59 0.43
CA ILE A 22 -3.65 -0.46 0.04
C ILE A 22 -3.01 0.30 -1.12
N ASN A 23 -3.74 0.41 -2.23
CA ASN A 23 -3.39 1.28 -3.34
C ASN A 23 -3.96 2.66 -3.04
N VAL A 24 -3.10 3.67 -2.95
CA VAL A 24 -3.51 5.03 -2.53
C VAL A 24 -3.70 6.00 -3.69
N LEU A 25 -3.71 5.49 -4.91
CA LEU A 25 -3.96 6.27 -6.12
C LEU A 25 -5.45 6.52 -6.31
N GLU A 26 -5.79 7.43 -7.23
CA GLU A 26 -7.17 7.63 -7.63
C GLU A 26 -7.73 6.37 -8.27
N GLN A 27 -9.05 6.20 -8.17
CA GLN A 27 -9.73 5.00 -8.67
C GLN A 27 -9.44 4.73 -10.15
N GLU A 28 -9.36 5.76 -10.96
CA GLU A 28 -9.08 5.62 -12.40
C GLU A 28 -7.74 4.95 -12.65
N GLN A 29 -6.72 5.35 -11.89
CA GLN A 29 -5.39 4.75 -12.00
C GLN A 29 -5.37 3.32 -11.49
N PHE A 30 -6.07 3.06 -10.40
CA PHE A 30 -6.23 1.72 -9.86
C PHE A 30 -6.88 0.78 -10.88
N ASN A 31 -7.93 1.26 -11.55
CA ASN A 31 -8.64 0.45 -12.54
C ASN A 31 -7.79 0.08 -13.74
N LYS A 32 -6.83 0.94 -14.11
CA LYS A 32 -5.92 0.67 -15.22
C LYS A 32 -4.92 -0.41 -14.89
N GLU A 33 -4.34 -0.34 -13.70
CA GLU A 33 -3.27 -1.26 -13.29
C GLU A 33 -3.10 -1.21 -11.78
N HIS A 34 -3.08 -2.35 -11.13
CA HIS A 34 -2.86 -2.44 -9.69
C HIS A 34 -2.32 -3.83 -9.31
N ILE A 35 -1.75 -3.92 -8.12
CA ILE A 35 -1.31 -5.21 -7.57
C ILE A 35 -2.57 -6.01 -7.23
N ARG A 36 -2.60 -7.25 -7.67
CA ARG A 36 -3.80 -8.11 -7.66
C ARG A 36 -4.57 -8.17 -6.34
N THR A 37 -3.87 -8.18 -5.23
CA THR A 37 -4.51 -8.34 -3.91
C THR A 37 -4.77 -7.01 -3.22
N SER A 38 -4.51 -5.89 -3.88
CA SER A 38 -4.65 -4.58 -3.25
C SER A 38 -6.07 -4.07 -3.25
N ILE A 39 -6.34 -3.20 -2.27
CA ILE A 39 -7.62 -2.51 -2.11
C ILE A 39 -7.35 -1.03 -2.40
N ASN A 40 -8.23 -0.39 -3.17
CA ASN A 40 -8.07 1.02 -3.51
C ASN A 40 -8.71 1.92 -2.45
N ILE A 41 -7.89 2.73 -1.80
CA ILE A 41 -8.35 3.80 -0.90
C ILE A 41 -7.47 5.02 -1.20
N PRO A 42 -7.96 5.97 -2.04
CA PRO A 42 -7.14 7.14 -2.41
C PRO A 42 -6.71 7.96 -1.20
N VAL A 43 -5.46 8.40 -1.20
CA VAL A 43 -4.93 9.23 -0.12
C VAL A 43 -5.65 10.57 0.00
N GLY A 44 -6.22 11.05 -1.10
CA GLY A 44 -6.98 12.29 -1.13
C GLY A 44 -8.41 12.19 -0.61
N ASP A 45 -8.86 10.99 -0.26
CA ASP A 45 -10.19 10.79 0.31
C ASP A 45 -10.27 11.45 1.68
N ASP A 46 -11.35 12.20 1.93
CA ASP A 46 -11.53 12.92 3.20
C ASP A 46 -11.55 11.98 4.40
N ASP A 47 -11.98 10.75 4.21
CA ASP A 47 -12.04 9.74 5.25
C ASP A 47 -11.04 8.61 5.03
N PHE A 48 -9.87 8.94 4.47
CA PHE A 48 -8.83 7.96 4.17
C PHE A 48 -8.50 7.08 5.39
N VAL A 49 -8.20 7.70 6.52
CA VAL A 49 -7.83 6.98 7.75
C VAL A 49 -8.95 6.08 8.23
N GLY A 50 -10.18 6.58 8.22
CA GLY A 50 -11.35 5.79 8.64
C GLY A 50 -11.58 4.57 7.76
N LYS A 51 -11.41 4.73 6.46
CA LYS A 51 -11.57 3.62 5.51
C LYS A 51 -10.48 2.56 5.68
N VAL A 52 -9.24 2.99 5.91
CA VAL A 52 -8.14 2.06 6.17
C VAL A 52 -8.40 1.30 7.46
N LYS A 53 -8.85 1.99 8.51
CA LYS A 53 -9.15 1.34 9.78
C LYS A 53 -10.25 0.28 9.62
N GLU A 54 -11.28 0.58 8.83
CA GLU A 54 -12.38 -0.34 8.57
C GLU A 54 -11.88 -1.62 7.90
N VAL A 55 -11.01 -1.49 6.90
CA VAL A 55 -10.44 -2.64 6.18
C VAL A 55 -9.46 -3.42 7.07
N ALA A 56 -8.64 -2.73 7.83
CA ALA A 56 -7.64 -3.36 8.69
C ALA A 56 -8.26 -4.00 9.93
N GLY A 57 -9.35 -3.43 10.43
CA GLY A 57 -10.00 -3.89 11.64
C GLY A 57 -9.43 -3.30 12.91
N THR A 58 -8.10 -3.20 13.02
CA THR A 58 -7.43 -2.57 14.16
C THR A 58 -6.24 -1.75 13.68
N LYS A 59 -5.73 -0.87 14.54
CA LYS A 59 -4.54 -0.08 14.26
C LYS A 59 -3.23 -0.87 14.47
N ASP A 60 -3.33 -2.07 14.99
CA ASP A 60 -2.18 -2.96 15.22
C ASP A 60 -1.86 -3.84 14.00
N ARG A 61 -2.79 -3.92 13.05
CA ARG A 61 -2.62 -4.76 11.87
C ARG A 61 -1.55 -4.19 10.93
N ASN A 62 -0.81 -5.07 10.27
CA ASN A 62 0.17 -4.66 9.27
C ASN A 62 -0.54 -4.05 8.07
N VAL A 63 -0.17 -2.83 7.71
CA VAL A 63 -0.74 -2.12 6.56
C VAL A 63 0.39 -1.73 5.62
N VAL A 64 0.31 -2.17 4.36
CA VAL A 64 1.25 -1.78 3.32
C VAL A 64 0.54 -0.81 2.37
N VAL A 65 1.13 0.35 2.14
CA VAL A 65 0.61 1.33 1.18
C VAL A 65 1.55 1.44 0.00
N TYR A 66 1.01 1.71 -1.19
CA TYR A 66 1.82 1.90 -2.39
C TYR A 66 1.11 2.81 -3.38
N CYS A 67 1.88 3.36 -4.31
CA CYS A 67 1.32 4.17 -5.40
C CYS A 67 1.90 3.71 -6.75
N ALA A 68 2.16 4.63 -7.69
CA ALA A 68 2.49 4.24 -9.06
C ALA A 68 3.94 3.77 -9.25
N SER A 69 4.90 4.48 -8.65
CA SER A 69 6.33 4.24 -8.88
C SER A 69 7.16 4.93 -7.80
N PHE A 70 8.48 4.77 -7.88
CA PHE A 70 9.42 5.45 -6.97
C PHE A 70 9.28 6.97 -7.00
N ASP A 71 8.87 7.54 -8.13
CA ASP A 71 8.72 9.00 -8.29
C ASP A 71 7.44 9.54 -7.64
N CYS A 72 6.54 8.67 -7.24
CA CYS A 72 5.26 9.05 -6.65
C CYS A 72 5.39 9.13 -5.13
N ASP A 73 4.99 10.25 -4.52
CA ASP A 73 5.06 10.42 -3.07
C ASP A 73 3.73 10.20 -2.34
N ALA A 74 2.70 9.79 -3.06
CA ALA A 74 1.37 9.57 -2.46
C ALA A 74 1.39 8.49 -1.37
N SER A 75 2.15 7.41 -1.56
CA SER A 75 2.23 6.36 -0.55
C SER A 75 2.95 6.85 0.71
N THR A 76 4.00 7.66 0.54
CA THR A 76 4.70 8.25 1.68
C THR A 76 3.77 9.15 2.50
N LYS A 77 2.98 9.97 1.83
CA LYS A 77 1.99 10.83 2.48
C LYS A 77 0.92 10.00 3.20
N ALA A 78 0.46 8.94 2.55
CA ALA A 78 -0.52 8.03 3.13
C ALA A 78 0.00 7.35 4.39
N ALA A 79 1.24 6.84 4.33
CA ALA A 79 1.87 6.20 5.47
C ALA A 79 1.98 7.17 6.66
N LYS A 80 2.35 8.41 6.39
CA LYS A 80 2.45 9.43 7.42
C LYS A 80 1.09 9.71 8.08
N LYS A 81 0.04 9.83 7.28
CA LYS A 81 -1.32 10.02 7.79
C LYS A 81 -1.74 8.90 8.72
N LEU A 82 -1.42 7.66 8.34
CA LEU A 82 -1.76 6.50 9.14
C LEU A 82 -0.97 6.47 10.45
N GLU A 83 0.31 6.77 10.42
CA GLU A 83 1.12 6.83 11.63
C GLU A 83 0.63 7.92 12.58
N ASP A 84 0.31 9.09 12.04
CA ASP A 84 -0.23 10.20 12.85
C ASP A 84 -1.57 9.83 13.48
N ALA A 85 -2.29 8.92 12.87
CA ALA A 85 -3.57 8.43 13.38
C ALA A 85 -3.42 7.28 14.38
N GLY A 86 -2.20 6.84 14.65
CA GLY A 86 -1.94 5.80 15.65
C GLY A 86 -1.74 4.39 15.12
N PHE A 87 -1.66 4.21 13.80
CA PHE A 87 -1.35 2.90 13.22
C PHE A 87 0.10 2.55 13.55
N LYS A 88 0.32 1.35 14.06
CA LYS A 88 1.62 0.94 14.59
C LYS A 88 2.53 0.26 13.58
N CYS A 89 1.96 -0.42 12.60
CA CYS A 89 2.70 -1.25 11.65
C CYS A 89 2.38 -0.80 10.22
N VAL A 90 2.99 0.31 9.78
CA VAL A 90 2.78 0.86 8.44
C VAL A 90 4.04 0.68 7.61
N PHE A 91 3.88 0.12 6.42
CA PHE A 91 4.96 -0.11 5.47
C PHE A 91 4.67 0.65 4.17
N ASP A 92 5.70 1.21 3.57
CA ASP A 92 5.59 1.94 2.30
C ASP A 92 6.35 1.16 1.23
N TYR A 93 5.61 0.57 0.28
CA TYR A 93 6.21 -0.08 -0.88
C TYR A 93 6.46 0.99 -1.94
N GLU A 94 7.66 1.56 -1.91
CA GLU A 94 8.04 2.72 -2.71
C GLU A 94 8.07 2.45 -4.21
N GLY A 95 8.38 1.23 -4.61
CA GLY A 95 8.43 0.87 -6.03
C GLY A 95 7.08 0.95 -6.73
N GLY A 96 6.01 0.67 -6.00
CA GLY A 96 4.66 0.79 -6.49
C GLY A 96 4.30 -0.17 -7.60
N THR A 97 3.22 0.16 -8.31
CA THR A 97 2.69 -0.68 -9.40
C THR A 97 3.74 -0.96 -10.48
N LYS A 98 4.48 0.07 -10.87
CA LYS A 98 5.48 -0.05 -11.93
C LYS A 98 6.54 -1.09 -11.60
N ASP A 99 7.13 -1.00 -10.41
CA ASP A 99 8.16 -1.95 -9.98
C ASP A 99 7.61 -3.37 -9.89
N TRP A 100 6.41 -3.52 -9.38
CA TRP A 100 5.76 -4.83 -9.25
C TRP A 100 5.51 -5.47 -10.62
N MET A 101 5.02 -4.68 -11.59
CA MET A 101 4.72 -5.19 -12.93
C MET A 101 5.97 -5.50 -13.73
N GLU A 102 7.03 -4.75 -13.58
CA GLU A 102 8.32 -5.04 -14.21
C GLU A 102 8.85 -6.39 -13.78
N ALA A 103 8.68 -6.74 -12.51
CA ALA A 103 9.10 -8.05 -12.00
C ALA A 103 8.35 -9.21 -12.66
N LYS A 104 7.10 -9.02 -13.01
CA LYS A 104 6.30 -10.05 -13.67
C LYS A 104 6.74 -10.29 -15.10
N GLN A 105 7.24 -9.24 -15.77
CA GLN A 105 7.69 -9.34 -17.15
C GLN A 105 9.02 -10.08 -17.27
N ASP A 106 9.82 -10.06 -16.22
CA ASP A 106 11.14 -10.68 -16.18
C ASP A 106 11.10 -12.18 -15.83
N SER A 107 9.95 -12.70 -15.54
CA SER A 107 9.82 -14.09 -15.11
C SER A 107 9.42 -15.04 -16.23
#